data_16f8bfff90a944d4550da0cfb59f2623
#
_entry.id   16f8bfff90a944d4550da0cfb59f2623
#
_cell.length_a   1.000
_cell.length_b   1.000
_cell.length_c   1.000
_cell.angle_alpha   90.00
_cell.angle_beta   90.00
_cell.angle_gamma   90.00
#
_symmetry.space_group_name_H-M   'P 1'
#
loop_
_entity.id
_entity.type
_entity.pdbx_description
1 polymer ?
#
loop_
_entity_poly.entity_id
_entity_poly.type
_entity_poly.pdbx_seq_one_letter_code
_entity_poly.pdbx_strand_id
1 'polypeptide(L)'
;MDVLSSRILLHPVDRQRSRRFYRDVMRLAVYREFGDPEDPSVVFFLGGGFLEISGAGDKAIGAPNLSLWLQVRDVAEEHRRLAALEVEIVRPPEREPWGLVEMWVADPDGTRIVLVEVPEQHPLRRDSRTPSPGHGA
;
A
#
# COMPACT_ATOMS: atom_id res chain seq x y z
N MET A 1 -10.92 20.47 11.65
CA MET A 1 -11.36 19.68 10.47
C MET A 1 -11.51 18.23 10.90
N ASP A 2 -12.67 17.65 10.65
CA ASP A 2 -12.91 16.22 10.93
C ASP A 2 -12.83 15.45 9.63
N VAL A 3 -11.81 14.59 9.49
CA VAL A 3 -11.64 13.77 8.30
C VAL A 3 -12.44 12.47 8.49
N LEU A 4 -13.53 12.32 7.74
CA LEU A 4 -14.43 11.17 7.86
C LEU A 4 -13.96 9.96 7.04
N SER A 5 -13.17 10.19 5.99
CA SER A 5 -12.62 9.14 5.13
C SER A 5 -11.42 9.72 4.38
N SER A 6 -10.56 8.86 3.90
CA SER A 6 -9.41 9.29 3.10
C SER A 6 -9.14 8.31 1.96
N ARG A 7 -8.56 8.84 0.90
CA ARG A 7 -8.23 8.07 -0.29
C ARG A 7 -6.96 8.61 -0.92
N ILE A 8 -6.05 7.73 -1.26
CA ILE A 8 -4.88 8.07 -2.07
C ILE A 8 -5.27 7.88 -3.53
N LEU A 9 -5.00 8.88 -4.36
CA LEU A 9 -5.31 8.85 -5.79
C LEU A 9 -4.01 8.67 -6.56
N LEU A 10 -3.90 7.57 -7.30
CA LEU A 10 -2.83 7.34 -8.26
C LEU A 10 -3.40 7.47 -9.67
N HIS A 11 -2.77 8.32 -10.47
CA HIS A 11 -3.11 8.51 -11.88
C HIS A 11 -2.02 7.85 -12.72
N PRO A 12 -2.17 6.56 -13.06
CA PRO A 12 -1.13 5.82 -13.73
C PRO A 12 -1.03 6.17 -15.21
N VAL A 13 0.13 5.92 -15.78
CA VAL A 13 0.34 6.03 -17.23
C VAL A 13 -0.54 5.01 -17.96
N ASP A 14 -0.59 3.79 -17.44
CA ASP A 14 -1.40 2.68 -17.97
C ASP A 14 -2.26 2.11 -16.85
N ARG A 15 -3.56 2.45 -16.87
CA ARG A 15 -4.50 2.01 -15.83
C ARG A 15 -4.63 0.50 -15.75
N GLN A 16 -4.69 -0.18 -16.89
CA GLN A 16 -4.83 -1.64 -16.93
C GLN A 16 -3.65 -2.32 -16.25
N ARG A 17 -2.42 -1.85 -16.54
CA ARG A 17 -1.20 -2.37 -15.94
C ARG A 17 -1.18 -2.13 -14.43
N SER A 18 -1.53 -0.93 -13.99
CA SER A 18 -1.56 -0.60 -12.56
C SER A 18 -2.66 -1.33 -11.81
N ARG A 19 -3.86 -1.48 -12.39
CA ARG A 19 -4.93 -2.30 -11.80
C ARG A 19 -4.46 -3.73 -11.58
N ARG A 20 -3.84 -4.31 -12.59
CA ARG A 20 -3.31 -5.69 -12.52
C ARG A 20 -2.26 -5.81 -11.41
N PHE A 21 -1.37 -4.84 -11.32
CA PHE A 21 -0.33 -4.84 -10.29
C PHE A 21 -0.96 -4.82 -8.90
N TYR A 22 -1.83 -3.87 -8.61
CA TYR A 22 -2.39 -3.73 -7.26
C TYR A 22 -3.39 -4.84 -6.92
N ARG A 23 -4.17 -5.30 -7.88
CA ARG A 23 -5.14 -6.38 -7.65
C ARG A 23 -4.48 -7.76 -7.59
N ASP A 24 -3.67 -8.10 -8.59
CA ASP A 24 -3.20 -9.48 -8.77
C ASP A 24 -1.81 -9.71 -8.15
N VAL A 25 -0.91 -8.74 -8.22
CA VAL A 25 0.44 -8.86 -7.67
C VAL A 25 0.45 -8.49 -6.20
N MET A 26 -0.07 -7.31 -5.84
CA MET A 26 -0.14 -6.87 -4.44
C MET A 26 -1.30 -7.52 -3.68
N ARG A 27 -2.28 -8.07 -4.40
CA ARG A 27 -3.45 -8.75 -3.84
C ARG A 27 -4.31 -7.89 -2.94
N LEU A 28 -4.45 -6.61 -3.29
CA LEU A 28 -5.36 -5.73 -2.58
C LEU A 28 -6.81 -6.10 -2.92
N ALA A 29 -7.68 -6.04 -1.92
CA ALA A 29 -9.10 -6.29 -2.10
C ALA A 29 -9.77 -5.10 -2.79
N VAL A 30 -10.60 -5.38 -3.78
CA VAL A 30 -11.36 -4.35 -4.49
C VAL A 30 -12.54 -3.90 -3.63
N TYR A 31 -12.64 -2.58 -3.43
CA TYR A 31 -13.81 -1.97 -2.80
C TYR A 31 -14.90 -1.67 -3.82
N ARG A 32 -14.54 -1.03 -4.94
CA ARG A 32 -15.49 -0.73 -6.03
C ARG A 32 -14.76 -0.44 -7.33
N GLU A 33 -15.49 -0.57 -8.42
CA GLU A 33 -15.07 -0.13 -9.75
C GLU A 33 -16.07 0.91 -10.26
N PHE A 34 -15.60 1.83 -11.10
CA PHE A 34 -16.45 2.86 -11.70
C PHE A 34 -15.85 3.37 -13.01
N GLY A 35 -16.66 4.10 -13.77
CA GLY A 35 -16.25 4.68 -15.06
C GLY A 35 -16.48 3.73 -16.21
N ASP A 36 -15.61 3.78 -17.21
CA ASP A 36 -15.71 2.96 -18.42
C ASP A 36 -15.59 1.47 -18.10
N PRO A 37 -16.59 0.63 -18.43
CA PRO A 37 -16.49 -0.82 -18.19
C PRO A 37 -15.32 -1.50 -18.89
N GLU A 38 -14.84 -0.94 -20.01
CA GLU A 38 -13.70 -1.48 -20.77
C GLU A 38 -12.35 -1.10 -20.15
N ASP A 39 -12.31 -0.01 -19.40
CA ASP A 39 -11.12 0.46 -18.72
C ASP A 39 -11.51 1.16 -17.40
N PRO A 40 -12.02 0.40 -16.43
CA PRO A 40 -12.57 0.97 -15.20
C PRO A 40 -11.50 1.58 -14.31
N SER A 41 -11.89 2.58 -13.55
CA SER A 41 -11.18 3.01 -12.36
C SER A 41 -11.50 2.06 -11.22
N VAL A 42 -10.55 1.80 -10.35
CA VAL A 42 -10.71 0.85 -9.25
C VAL A 42 -10.29 1.50 -7.94
N VAL A 43 -11.07 1.25 -6.89
CA VAL A 43 -10.73 1.62 -5.52
C VAL A 43 -10.45 0.33 -4.75
N PHE A 44 -9.30 0.29 -4.12
CA PHE A 44 -8.87 -0.83 -3.28
C PHE A 44 -8.97 -0.47 -1.81
N PHE A 45 -9.25 -1.45 -0.97
CA PHE A 45 -9.03 -1.32 0.45
C PHE A 45 -7.53 -1.22 0.75
N LEU A 46 -7.14 -0.29 1.59
CA LEU A 46 -5.76 -0.07 1.99
C LEU A 46 -5.68 0.10 3.51
N GLY A 47 -5.96 -1.00 4.23
CA GLY A 47 -6.01 -0.95 5.68
C GLY A 47 -7.05 0.06 6.17
N GLY A 48 -6.62 1.11 6.85
CA GLY A 48 -7.51 2.15 7.38
C GLY A 48 -7.98 3.18 6.35
N GLY A 49 -7.61 3.04 5.09
CA GLY A 49 -7.98 3.96 4.02
C GLY A 49 -8.19 3.25 2.71
N PHE A 50 -8.11 4.01 1.60
CA PHE A 50 -8.33 3.49 0.26
C PHE A 50 -7.25 3.94 -0.70
N LEU A 51 -7.02 3.14 -1.73
CA LEU A 51 -6.19 3.47 -2.88
C LEU A 51 -7.05 3.46 -4.13
N GLU A 52 -7.09 4.57 -4.84
CA GLU A 52 -7.83 4.68 -6.10
C GLU A 52 -6.86 4.73 -7.27
N ILE A 53 -7.08 3.87 -8.25
CA ILE A 53 -6.39 3.89 -9.53
C ILE A 53 -7.36 4.48 -10.55
N SER A 54 -7.12 5.72 -10.95
CA SER A 54 -8.03 6.47 -11.82
C SER A 54 -7.27 7.50 -12.66
N GLY A 55 -7.97 8.11 -13.61
CA GLY A 55 -7.40 9.15 -14.45
C GLY A 55 -6.30 8.64 -15.38
N ALA A 56 -5.46 9.55 -15.81
CA ALA A 56 -4.29 9.28 -16.65
C ALA A 56 -3.10 10.08 -16.12
N GLY A 57 -1.98 9.41 -15.93
CA GLY A 57 -0.73 10.02 -15.48
C GLY A 57 0.17 10.38 -16.65
N ASP A 58 1.16 11.21 -16.37
CA ASP A 58 2.25 11.54 -17.26
C ASP A 58 3.54 10.93 -16.70
N LYS A 59 4.30 10.25 -17.56
CA LYS A 59 5.61 9.67 -17.20
C LYS A 59 6.59 10.70 -16.63
N ALA A 60 6.47 11.95 -17.04
CA ALA A 60 7.33 13.03 -16.58
C ALA A 60 7.01 13.48 -15.16
N ILE A 61 5.85 13.11 -14.62
CA ILE A 61 5.37 13.53 -13.30
C ILE A 61 5.30 12.31 -12.37
N GLY A 62 6.37 11.53 -12.30
CA GLY A 62 6.47 10.56 -11.23
C GLY A 62 6.26 11.26 -9.88
N ALA A 63 5.68 10.59 -8.89
CA ALA A 63 5.49 11.15 -7.55
C ALA A 63 6.73 10.86 -6.69
N PRO A 64 7.88 11.55 -6.93
CA PRO A 64 9.15 11.21 -6.27
C PRO A 64 9.11 11.45 -4.77
N ASN A 65 8.12 12.21 -4.31
CA ASN A 65 7.98 12.59 -2.90
C ASN A 65 6.86 11.82 -2.19
N LEU A 66 6.25 10.85 -2.86
CA LEU A 66 5.20 10.01 -2.28
C LEU A 66 5.66 8.56 -2.19
N SER A 67 5.42 7.94 -1.07
CA SER A 67 5.58 6.50 -0.88
C SER A 67 4.33 5.96 -0.20
N LEU A 68 3.99 4.72 -0.51
CA LEU A 68 2.94 3.99 0.21
C LEU A 68 3.61 3.20 1.33
N TRP A 69 3.10 3.36 2.54
CA TRP A 69 3.56 2.60 3.71
C TRP A 69 2.49 1.57 4.04
N LEU A 70 2.80 0.29 3.86
CA LEU A 70 1.86 -0.81 4.04
C LEU A 70 2.37 -1.78 5.09
N GLN A 71 1.67 -1.90 6.20
CA GLN A 71 1.99 -2.92 7.20
C GLN A 71 1.52 -4.28 6.71
N VAL A 72 2.43 -5.25 6.73
CA VAL A 72 2.17 -6.65 6.38
C VAL A 72 2.53 -7.55 7.56
N ARG A 73 2.10 -8.80 7.52
CA ARG A 73 2.36 -9.74 8.61
C ARG A 73 3.80 -10.24 8.63
N ASP A 74 4.37 -10.50 7.45
CA ASP A 74 5.69 -11.12 7.30
C ASP A 74 6.36 -10.58 6.03
N VAL A 75 7.31 -9.68 6.21
CA VAL A 75 8.04 -9.04 5.11
C VAL A 75 8.89 -10.05 4.35
N ALA A 76 9.49 -11.03 5.04
CA ALA A 76 10.32 -12.04 4.38
C ALA A 76 9.49 -12.92 3.43
N GLU A 77 8.28 -13.27 3.83
CA GLU A 77 7.34 -14.02 2.96
C GLU A 77 6.94 -13.20 1.74
N GLU A 78 6.61 -11.92 1.94
CA GLU A 78 6.28 -11.01 0.84
C GLU A 78 7.47 -10.82 -0.10
N HIS A 79 8.69 -10.76 0.43
CA HIS A 79 9.89 -10.68 -0.40
C HIS A 79 10.01 -11.90 -1.33
N ARG A 80 9.87 -13.11 -0.79
CA ARG A 80 9.93 -14.32 -1.61
C ARG A 80 8.85 -14.33 -2.69
N ARG A 81 7.64 -13.97 -2.31
CA ARG A 81 6.49 -13.96 -3.23
C ARG A 81 6.67 -12.94 -4.34
N LEU A 82 7.02 -11.71 -4.01
CA LEU A 82 7.16 -10.62 -4.98
C LEU A 82 8.38 -10.81 -5.88
N ALA A 83 9.49 -11.33 -5.35
CA ALA A 83 10.66 -11.63 -6.15
C ALA A 83 10.36 -12.71 -7.20
N ALA A 84 9.58 -13.73 -6.84
CA ALA A 84 9.15 -14.76 -7.77
C ALA A 84 8.23 -14.22 -8.89
N LEU A 85 7.52 -13.12 -8.64
CA LEU A 85 6.67 -12.42 -9.61
C LEU A 85 7.43 -11.34 -10.39
N GLU A 86 8.74 -11.27 -10.23
CA GLU A 86 9.61 -10.31 -10.91
C GLU A 86 9.27 -8.84 -10.63
N VAL A 87 8.74 -8.56 -9.45
CA VAL A 87 8.52 -7.18 -8.99
C VAL A 87 9.87 -6.52 -8.75
N GLU A 88 10.01 -5.26 -9.11
CA GLU A 88 11.22 -4.49 -8.83
C GLU A 88 11.42 -4.33 -7.32
N ILE A 89 12.44 -4.99 -6.78
CA ILE A 89 12.82 -4.88 -5.38
C ILE A 89 13.85 -3.75 -5.28
N VAL A 90 13.42 -2.61 -4.75
CA VAL A 90 14.30 -1.45 -4.60
C VAL A 90 15.31 -1.68 -3.48
N ARG A 91 14.84 -2.26 -2.37
CA ARG A 91 15.69 -2.66 -1.26
C ARG A 91 15.08 -3.91 -0.59
N PRO A 92 15.85 -5.00 -0.44
CA PRO A 92 15.37 -6.20 0.25
C PRO A 92 15.09 -5.92 1.73
N PRO A 93 14.44 -6.86 2.44
CA PRO A 93 14.10 -6.67 3.85
C PRO A 93 15.32 -6.32 4.69
N GLU A 94 15.15 -5.31 5.54
CA GLU A 94 16.19 -4.81 6.42
C GLU A 94 15.56 -4.33 7.73
N ARG A 95 16.22 -4.64 8.85
CA ARG A 95 15.78 -4.12 10.15
C ARG A 95 16.26 -2.68 10.29
N GLU A 96 15.34 -1.79 10.49
CA GLU A 96 15.62 -0.38 10.65
C GLU A 96 16.07 -0.05 12.09
N PRO A 97 16.81 1.05 12.30
CA PRO A 97 17.21 1.48 13.63
C PRO A 97 16.05 1.69 14.60
N TRP A 98 14.87 2.03 14.08
CA TRP A 98 13.64 2.21 14.88
C TRP A 98 12.90 0.91 15.16
N GLY A 99 13.47 -0.24 14.78
CA GLY A 99 12.98 -1.56 15.16
C GLY A 99 12.00 -2.22 14.20
N LEU A 100 11.54 -1.54 13.16
CA LEU A 100 10.68 -2.12 12.14
C LEU A 100 11.53 -2.89 11.11
N VAL A 101 10.93 -3.87 10.45
CA VAL A 101 11.54 -4.55 9.31
C VAL A 101 10.86 -4.00 8.05
N GLU A 102 11.63 -3.43 7.15
CA GLU A 102 11.11 -2.76 5.95
C GLU A 102 11.73 -3.34 4.68
N MET A 103 10.90 -3.44 3.64
CA MET A 103 11.32 -3.75 2.28
C MET A 103 10.72 -2.70 1.36
N TRP A 104 11.48 -2.29 0.34
CA TRP A 104 11.03 -1.30 -0.62
C TRP A 104 10.87 -1.94 -1.99
N VAL A 105 9.68 -1.77 -2.57
CA VAL A 105 9.38 -2.20 -3.94
C VAL A 105 8.88 -1.00 -4.73
N ALA A 106 8.84 -1.15 -6.05
CA ALA A 106 8.28 -0.14 -6.94
C ALA A 106 7.10 -0.70 -7.70
N ASP A 107 6.07 0.12 -7.90
CA ASP A 107 5.00 -0.21 -8.81
C ASP A 107 5.43 0.01 -10.27
N PRO A 108 4.58 -0.31 -11.27
CA PRO A 108 4.95 -0.15 -12.68
C PRO A 108 5.32 1.27 -13.10
N ASP A 109 4.88 2.28 -12.39
CA ASP A 109 5.22 3.70 -12.65
C ASP A 109 6.37 4.21 -11.78
N GLY A 110 6.98 3.33 -10.98
CA GLY A 110 8.08 3.69 -10.09
C GLY A 110 7.65 4.26 -8.75
N THR A 111 6.36 4.24 -8.43
CA THR A 111 5.90 4.64 -7.10
C THR A 111 6.46 3.69 -6.05
N ARG A 112 7.14 4.24 -5.04
CA ARG A 112 7.72 3.44 -3.97
C ARG A 112 6.63 2.93 -3.02
N ILE A 113 6.73 1.64 -2.72
CA ILE A 113 5.89 0.98 -1.73
C ILE A 113 6.81 0.42 -0.66
N VAL A 114 6.62 0.87 0.57
CA VAL A 114 7.35 0.39 1.74
C VAL A 114 6.49 -0.66 2.41
N LEU A 115 6.93 -1.91 2.39
CA LEU A 115 6.27 -3.01 3.10
C LEU A 115 6.92 -3.15 4.47
N VAL A 116 6.13 -3.14 5.52
CA VAL A 116 6.60 -3.01 6.89
C VAL A 116 6.05 -4.14 7.74
N GLU A 117 6.94 -4.84 8.41
CA GLU A 117 6.59 -5.76 9.50
C GLU A 117 6.86 -5.07 10.82
N VAL A 118 5.83 -5.00 11.65
CA VAL A 118 5.93 -4.47 13.01
C VAL A 118 6.13 -5.64 13.96
N PRO A 119 7.31 -5.80 14.58
CA PRO A 119 7.56 -6.88 15.55
C PRO A 119 6.58 -6.84 16.70
N GLU A 120 6.24 -8.03 17.24
CA GLU A 120 5.23 -8.17 18.31
C GLU A 120 5.52 -7.29 19.54
N GLN A 121 6.79 -7.09 19.84
CA GLN A 121 7.23 -6.31 20.99
C GLN A 121 7.32 -4.80 20.70
N HIS A 122 7.15 -4.40 19.46
CA HIS A 122 7.24 -2.98 19.08
C HIS A 122 5.98 -2.21 19.53
N PRO A 123 6.14 -0.97 20.04
CA PRO A 123 5.01 -0.16 20.51
C PRO A 123 3.88 0.04 19.47
N LEU A 124 4.21 0.11 18.19
CA LEU A 124 3.20 0.23 17.12
C LEU A 124 2.31 -1.01 16.96
N ARG A 125 2.80 -2.19 17.37
CA ARG A 125 2.02 -3.42 17.31
C ARG A 125 1.02 -3.51 18.46
N ARG A 126 1.35 -2.90 19.58
CA ARG A 126 0.44 -2.82 20.71
C ARG A 126 -0.68 -1.87 20.34
N ASP A 127 -1.91 -2.33 20.49
CA ASP A 127 -3.04 -1.44 20.31
C ASP A 127 -2.92 -0.32 21.35
N SER A 128 -2.50 0.83 20.89
CA SER A 128 -2.35 2.02 21.72
C SER A 128 -3.70 2.66 22.05
N ARG A 129 -4.78 2.10 21.54
CA ARG A 129 -6.13 2.54 21.92
C ARG A 129 -6.39 2.07 23.33
N THR A 130 -6.02 2.93 24.28
CA THR A 130 -6.44 2.72 25.66
C THR A 130 -7.96 2.73 25.67
N PRO A 131 -8.62 1.70 26.24
CA PRO A 131 -10.07 1.79 26.47
C PRO A 131 -10.32 3.08 27.23
N SER A 132 -11.16 3.94 26.68
CA SER A 132 -11.55 5.16 27.42
C SER A 132 -12.04 4.76 28.79
N PRO A 133 -11.52 5.35 29.90
CA PRO A 133 -12.05 5.11 31.21
C PRO A 133 -13.53 5.47 31.18
N GLY A 134 -14.42 4.51 31.30
CA GLY A 134 -15.86 4.74 31.23
C GLY A 134 -16.63 3.85 30.27
N HIS A 135 -15.97 3.03 29.46
CA HIS A 135 -16.63 2.04 28.61
C HIS A 135 -16.58 0.63 29.22
N GLY A 136 -16.25 0.52 30.48
CA GLY A 136 -16.22 -0.70 31.23
C GLY A 136 -17.25 -0.67 32.35
N ALA A 137 -18.48 -0.67 31.98
CA ALA A 137 -19.54 -0.99 32.93
C ALA A 137 -20.48 -1.96 32.28
#